data_fcb921479b4413a59d1eaa3770108a45
#
_entry.id   fcb921479b4413a59d1eaa3770108a45
#
_cell.length_a   1.000
_cell.length_b   1.000
_cell.length_c   1.000
_cell.angle_alpha   90.00
_cell.angle_beta   90.00
_cell.angle_gamma   90.00
#
_symmetry.space_group_name_H-M   'P 1'
#
loop_
_entity.id
_entity.type
_entity.pdbx_description
1 polymer ?
#
loop_
_entity_poly.entity_id
_entity_poly.type
_entity_poly.pdbx_seq_one_letter_code
_entity_poly.pdbx_strand_id
1 'polypeptide(L)'
;MGCLATEPAADIKAAGIQVAAAQTTLSADNSLEVLSLSAGTLSPDFTGKTVQYTATVPNDVTSVTVTATPVNEFATVQSITGNDNLQVGTNTIKVVVKAQNGALAQYTITLTREDGQTADGTVDQPADGTDSQTTDQPADGTDGQTTDQPADGTDGQTTDQPADGTDGQTTDQ
;
A
#
# COMPACT_ATOMS: atom_id res chain seq x y z
N MET A 1 -85.33 -22.00 57.97
CA MET A 1 -84.05 -22.09 58.68
C MET A 1 -82.98 -22.36 57.63
N GLY A 2 -82.32 -21.33 57.24
CA GLY A 2 -81.36 -21.36 56.19
C GLY A 2 -79.95 -21.70 56.70
N CYS A 3 -79.36 -22.67 56.10
CA CYS A 3 -77.98 -23.03 56.33
C CYS A 3 -77.18 -22.33 55.26
N LEU A 4 -76.45 -21.26 55.63
CA LEU A 4 -75.44 -20.62 54.78
C LEU A 4 -74.25 -21.57 54.69
N ALA A 5 -74.05 -22.15 53.56
CA ALA A 5 -72.79 -22.79 53.25
C ALA A 5 -71.73 -21.73 52.90
N THR A 6 -70.78 -21.55 53.77
CA THR A 6 -69.60 -20.73 53.53
C THR A 6 -68.68 -21.50 52.60
N GLU A 7 -68.58 -21.09 51.35
CA GLU A 7 -67.57 -21.61 50.45
C GLU A 7 -66.17 -21.13 50.91
N PRO A 8 -65.16 -22.02 50.94
CA PRO A 8 -63.81 -21.58 51.20
C PRO A 8 -63.27 -20.90 49.94
N ALA A 9 -62.78 -19.68 50.16
CA ALA A 9 -62.05 -18.97 49.15
C ALA A 9 -60.86 -19.81 48.67
N ALA A 10 -60.91 -20.25 47.43
CA ALA A 10 -59.78 -20.87 46.80
C ALA A 10 -58.63 -19.89 46.74
N ASP A 11 -57.62 -20.19 47.51
CA ASP A 11 -56.30 -19.53 47.47
C ASP A 11 -55.68 -19.82 46.11
N ILE A 12 -55.88 -18.95 45.15
CA ILE A 12 -55.14 -18.97 43.89
C ILE A 12 -53.72 -18.53 44.23
N LYS A 13 -52.93 -19.49 44.67
CA LYS A 13 -51.50 -19.36 44.72
C LYS A 13 -51.04 -18.98 43.32
N ALA A 14 -50.75 -17.70 43.13
CA ALA A 14 -50.21 -17.19 41.89
C ALA A 14 -48.91 -17.92 41.62
N ALA A 15 -49.01 -18.92 40.72
CA ALA A 15 -47.84 -19.52 40.14
C ALA A 15 -47.10 -18.34 39.44
N GLY A 16 -46.06 -17.88 40.06
CA GLY A 16 -45.17 -16.91 39.44
C GLY A 16 -44.68 -17.50 38.13
N ILE A 17 -45.31 -17.07 37.08
CA ILE A 17 -44.72 -17.25 35.75
C ILE A 17 -43.49 -16.40 35.74
N GLN A 18 -42.37 -16.98 36.14
CA GLN A 18 -41.09 -16.40 35.80
C GLN A 18 -40.93 -16.52 34.29
N VAL A 19 -41.32 -15.46 33.62
CA VAL A 19 -40.83 -15.22 32.25
C VAL A 19 -39.33 -15.02 32.40
N ALA A 20 -38.58 -16.12 32.27
CA ALA A 20 -37.14 -15.98 32.08
C ALA A 20 -37.02 -15.13 30.82
N ALA A 21 -36.74 -13.83 31.01
CA ALA A 21 -36.31 -12.99 29.90
C ALA A 21 -35.08 -13.71 29.34
N ALA A 22 -35.26 -14.35 28.20
CA ALA A 22 -34.14 -14.87 27.43
C ALA A 22 -33.23 -13.66 27.19
N GLN A 23 -32.17 -13.56 27.98
CA GLN A 23 -31.16 -12.57 27.73
C GLN A 23 -30.54 -12.96 26.40
N THR A 24 -31.01 -12.34 25.35
CA THR A 24 -30.40 -12.44 24.03
C THR A 24 -29.03 -11.80 24.15
N THR A 25 -28.02 -12.60 24.44
CA THR A 25 -26.64 -12.10 24.43
C THR A 25 -26.31 -11.74 23.00
N LEU A 26 -26.09 -10.46 22.77
CA LEU A 26 -25.66 -9.95 21.48
C LEU A 26 -24.33 -10.59 21.08
N SER A 27 -24.22 -11.02 19.83
CA SER A 27 -23.01 -11.66 19.32
C SER A 27 -21.83 -10.69 19.33
N ALA A 28 -20.68 -11.17 19.80
CA ALA A 28 -19.40 -10.46 19.74
C ALA A 28 -18.61 -10.78 18.48
N ASP A 29 -19.15 -11.63 17.59
CA ASP A 29 -18.47 -12.07 16.38
C ASP A 29 -18.38 -10.91 15.37
N ASN A 30 -17.16 -10.45 15.13
CA ASN A 30 -16.77 -9.42 14.17
C ASN A 30 -15.79 -9.98 13.13
N SER A 31 -15.77 -11.30 12.95
CA SER A 31 -14.95 -11.94 11.95
C SER A 31 -15.53 -11.74 10.54
N LEU A 32 -14.64 -11.77 9.54
CA LEU A 32 -15.03 -11.78 8.14
C LEU A 32 -15.09 -13.21 7.60
N GLU A 33 -16.06 -13.48 6.74
CA GLU A 33 -16.14 -14.66 5.89
C GLU A 33 -15.39 -14.45 4.60
N VAL A 34 -15.48 -13.23 4.04
CA VAL A 34 -14.82 -12.84 2.80
C VAL A 34 -14.08 -11.53 3.00
N LEU A 35 -12.84 -11.49 2.51
CA LEU A 35 -12.07 -10.28 2.31
C LEU A 35 -11.31 -10.42 1.00
N SER A 36 -11.58 -9.54 0.04
CA SER A 36 -10.92 -9.56 -1.26
C SER A 36 -10.74 -8.17 -1.82
N LEU A 37 -9.82 -8.04 -2.76
CA LEU A 37 -9.53 -6.81 -3.49
C LEU A 37 -9.93 -6.97 -4.96
N SER A 38 -10.33 -5.88 -5.62
CA SER A 38 -10.59 -5.88 -7.06
C SER A 38 -9.32 -6.03 -7.91
N ALA A 39 -8.16 -5.72 -7.33
CA ALA A 39 -6.84 -5.90 -7.93
C ALA A 39 -5.83 -6.29 -6.86
N GLY A 40 -4.86 -7.13 -7.23
CA GLY A 40 -3.89 -7.69 -6.29
C GLY A 40 -4.44 -8.93 -5.56
N THR A 41 -3.53 -9.73 -5.04
CA THR A 41 -3.84 -10.94 -4.26
C THR A 41 -3.40 -10.73 -2.83
N LEU A 42 -4.27 -11.09 -1.88
CA LEU A 42 -3.92 -11.03 -0.45
C LEU A 42 -2.88 -12.10 -0.12
N SER A 43 -1.89 -11.71 0.67
CA SER A 43 -0.90 -12.61 1.25
C SER A 43 -0.81 -12.35 2.76
N PRO A 44 -0.91 -13.39 3.61
CA PRO A 44 -1.31 -14.75 3.26
C PRO A 44 -2.72 -14.84 2.69
N ASP A 45 -3.11 -16.01 2.17
CA ASP A 45 -4.48 -16.26 1.74
C ASP A 45 -5.45 -15.91 2.87
N PHE A 46 -6.61 -15.37 2.49
CA PHE A 46 -7.59 -14.92 3.47
C PHE A 46 -8.03 -16.08 4.38
N THR A 47 -7.92 -15.82 5.69
CA THR A 47 -8.52 -16.65 6.74
C THR A 47 -9.21 -15.74 7.74
N GLY A 48 -10.37 -16.12 8.25
CA GLY A 48 -11.14 -15.31 9.21
C GLY A 48 -10.41 -15.00 10.53
N LYS A 49 -9.24 -15.61 10.77
CA LYS A 49 -8.41 -15.42 11.97
C LYS A 49 -7.28 -14.45 11.78
N THR A 50 -6.88 -14.18 10.55
CA THR A 50 -5.80 -13.26 10.21
C THR A 50 -6.37 -11.86 10.05
N VAL A 51 -5.72 -10.88 10.64
CA VAL A 51 -6.14 -9.46 10.60
C VAL A 51 -5.13 -8.56 9.88
N GLN A 52 -4.01 -9.12 9.43
CA GLN A 52 -2.97 -8.41 8.69
C GLN A 52 -2.65 -9.14 7.40
N TYR A 53 -2.71 -8.40 6.31
CA TYR A 53 -2.46 -8.89 4.97
C TYR A 53 -1.55 -7.95 4.22
N THR A 54 -0.90 -8.47 3.18
CA THR A 54 -0.18 -7.69 2.19
C THR A 54 -0.76 -7.96 0.80
N ALA A 55 -0.63 -7.02 -0.11
CA ALA A 55 -0.98 -7.20 -1.51
C ALA A 55 -0.10 -6.29 -2.37
N THR A 56 0.05 -6.63 -3.66
CA THR A 56 0.75 -5.81 -4.63
C THR A 56 -0.16 -5.56 -5.82
N VAL A 57 -0.12 -4.35 -6.33
CA VAL A 57 -0.86 -3.95 -7.54
C VAL A 57 0.08 -3.22 -8.50
N PRO A 58 -0.15 -3.34 -9.81
CA PRO A 58 0.64 -2.62 -10.80
C PRO A 58 0.44 -1.10 -10.73
N ASN A 59 1.34 -0.38 -11.37
CA ASN A 59 1.39 1.09 -11.34
C ASN A 59 0.14 1.80 -11.84
N ASP A 60 -0.59 1.22 -12.77
CA ASP A 60 -1.80 1.78 -13.36
C ASP A 60 -3.01 1.75 -12.40
N VAL A 61 -2.93 0.96 -11.31
CA VAL A 61 -4.00 0.85 -10.32
C VAL A 61 -3.89 1.98 -9.30
N THR A 62 -4.79 2.95 -9.37
CA THR A 62 -4.84 4.11 -8.47
C THR A 62 -5.86 3.97 -7.34
N SER A 63 -6.74 2.98 -7.43
CA SER A 63 -7.74 2.64 -6.40
C SER A 63 -8.11 1.17 -6.49
N VAL A 64 -8.54 0.60 -5.36
CA VAL A 64 -9.06 -0.77 -5.30
C VAL A 64 -10.39 -0.81 -4.58
N THR A 65 -11.28 -1.66 -5.05
CA THR A 65 -12.52 -1.97 -4.33
C THR A 65 -12.23 -3.11 -3.35
N VAL A 66 -12.57 -2.91 -2.09
CA VAL A 66 -12.45 -3.92 -1.05
C VAL A 66 -13.81 -4.56 -0.82
N THR A 67 -13.92 -5.87 -1.01
CA THR A 67 -15.10 -6.65 -0.66
C THR A 67 -14.86 -7.31 0.68
N ALA A 68 -15.72 -7.01 1.66
CA ALA A 68 -15.65 -7.56 3.00
C ALA A 68 -17.06 -8.01 3.44
N THR A 69 -17.20 -9.29 3.77
CA THR A 69 -18.48 -9.87 4.22
C THR A 69 -18.28 -10.43 5.62
N PRO A 70 -19.04 -9.95 6.64
CA PRO A 70 -18.99 -10.51 7.98
C PRO A 70 -19.58 -11.94 8.02
N VAL A 71 -19.05 -12.80 8.93
CA VAL A 71 -19.59 -14.13 9.23
C VAL A 71 -20.96 -14.02 9.90
N ASN A 72 -21.09 -13.08 10.83
CA ASN A 72 -22.34 -12.89 11.56
C ASN A 72 -23.24 -11.91 10.82
N GLU A 73 -24.50 -12.29 10.55
CA GLU A 73 -25.50 -11.47 9.84
C GLU A 73 -25.81 -10.14 10.51
N PHE A 74 -25.60 -10.04 11.84
CA PHE A 74 -25.79 -8.82 12.62
C PHE A 74 -24.53 -7.97 12.76
N ALA A 75 -23.39 -8.46 12.27
CA ALA A 75 -22.18 -7.66 12.18
C ALA A 75 -22.20 -6.78 10.92
N THR A 76 -21.55 -5.66 10.98
CA THR A 76 -21.51 -4.68 9.87
C THR A 76 -20.09 -4.21 9.59
N VAL A 77 -19.76 -4.01 8.31
CA VAL A 77 -18.55 -3.28 7.94
C VAL A 77 -18.79 -1.81 8.20
N GLN A 78 -18.12 -1.27 9.22
CA GLN A 78 -18.33 0.11 9.67
C GLN A 78 -17.60 1.11 8.78
N SER A 79 -16.39 0.79 8.34
CA SER A 79 -15.61 1.64 7.45
C SER A 79 -14.55 0.86 6.68
N ILE A 80 -14.27 1.36 5.47
CA ILE A 80 -13.12 0.97 4.65
C ILE A 80 -12.41 2.26 4.30
N THR A 81 -11.12 2.34 4.51
CA THR A 81 -10.32 3.55 4.27
C THR A 81 -8.96 3.22 3.66
N GLY A 82 -8.40 4.13 2.89
CA GLY A 82 -7.07 3.99 2.28
C GLY A 82 -7.06 3.16 0.99
N ASN A 83 -8.23 2.86 0.45
CA ASN A 83 -8.39 2.10 -0.79
C ASN A 83 -8.44 2.97 -2.06
N ASP A 84 -8.47 4.30 -1.89
CA ASP A 84 -8.49 5.29 -2.96
C ASP A 84 -7.22 6.13 -2.96
N ASN A 85 -6.89 6.75 -4.10
CA ASN A 85 -5.73 7.61 -4.27
C ASN A 85 -4.41 6.92 -3.85
N LEU A 86 -4.24 5.67 -4.28
CA LEU A 86 -3.05 4.89 -3.96
C LEU A 86 -1.80 5.59 -4.50
N GLN A 87 -0.84 5.79 -3.62
CA GLN A 87 0.48 6.32 -3.98
C GLN A 87 1.38 5.18 -4.43
N VAL A 88 2.36 5.49 -5.28
CA VAL A 88 3.44 4.55 -5.61
C VAL A 88 4.15 4.16 -4.31
N GLY A 89 4.44 2.88 -4.17
CA GLY A 89 4.98 2.31 -2.93
C GLY A 89 3.88 1.86 -1.97
N THR A 90 4.11 1.98 -0.67
CA THR A 90 3.29 1.37 0.38
C THR A 90 2.08 2.23 0.74
N ASN A 91 0.90 1.61 0.69
CA ASN A 91 -0.38 2.16 1.13
C ASN A 91 -0.96 1.27 2.25
N THR A 92 -1.79 1.84 3.11
CA THR A 92 -2.44 1.08 4.18
C THR A 92 -3.95 1.18 4.05
N ILE A 93 -4.59 0.05 3.82
CA ILE A 93 -6.05 -0.07 3.80
C ILE A 93 -6.52 -0.63 5.14
N LYS A 94 -7.54 -0.02 5.71
CA LYS A 94 -8.15 -0.45 6.97
C LYS A 94 -9.61 -0.77 6.76
N VAL A 95 -10.04 -1.95 7.21
CA VAL A 95 -11.43 -2.40 7.22
C VAL A 95 -11.83 -2.58 8.69
N VAL A 96 -12.83 -1.84 9.14
CA VAL A 96 -13.36 -1.94 10.49
C VAL A 96 -14.70 -2.64 10.47
N VAL A 97 -14.80 -3.72 11.23
CA VAL A 97 -16.03 -4.53 11.37
C VAL A 97 -16.56 -4.37 12.78
N LYS A 98 -17.86 -4.11 12.90
CA LYS A 98 -18.57 -3.97 14.17
C LYS A 98 -19.50 -5.16 14.38
N ALA A 99 -19.30 -5.85 15.49
CA ALA A 99 -20.19 -6.92 15.94
C ALA A 99 -21.54 -6.38 16.45
N GLN A 100 -22.52 -7.26 16.60
CA GLN A 100 -23.85 -6.91 17.14
C GLN A 100 -23.78 -6.25 18.53
N ASN A 101 -22.89 -6.71 19.39
CA ASN A 101 -22.69 -6.15 20.73
C ASN A 101 -21.88 -4.85 20.77
N GLY A 102 -21.41 -4.37 19.59
CA GLY A 102 -20.60 -3.17 19.45
C GLY A 102 -19.09 -3.40 19.46
N ALA A 103 -18.60 -4.62 19.66
CA ALA A 103 -17.18 -4.94 19.60
C ALA A 103 -16.65 -4.68 18.18
N LEU A 104 -15.43 -4.10 18.08
CA LEU A 104 -14.79 -3.76 16.82
C LEU A 104 -13.63 -4.70 16.53
N ALA A 105 -13.48 -5.09 15.28
CA ALA A 105 -12.27 -5.68 14.72
C ALA A 105 -11.74 -4.81 13.60
N GLN A 106 -10.41 -4.72 13.46
CA GLN A 106 -9.76 -4.01 12.39
C GLN A 106 -8.88 -4.98 11.59
N TYR A 107 -9.15 -5.07 10.31
CA TYR A 107 -8.30 -5.75 9.34
C TYR A 107 -7.44 -4.71 8.64
N THR A 108 -6.16 -4.99 8.49
CA THR A 108 -5.20 -4.09 7.87
C THR A 108 -4.57 -4.77 6.67
N ILE A 109 -4.59 -4.10 5.53
CA ILE A 109 -3.95 -4.57 4.30
C ILE A 109 -2.87 -3.56 3.93
N THR A 110 -1.62 -4.03 3.92
CA THR A 110 -0.49 -3.26 3.41
C THR A 110 -0.42 -3.49 1.90
N LEU A 111 -0.83 -2.50 1.12
CA LEU A 111 -0.88 -2.57 -0.33
C LEU A 111 0.32 -1.85 -0.93
N THR A 112 1.13 -2.54 -1.72
CA THR A 112 2.23 -1.95 -2.47
C THR A 112 1.79 -1.71 -3.91
N ARG A 113 1.80 -0.45 -4.33
CA ARG A 113 1.63 -0.06 -5.72
C ARG A 113 3.00 0.06 -6.36
N GLU A 114 3.23 -0.70 -7.44
CA GLU A 114 4.48 -0.70 -8.16
C GLU A 114 4.77 0.67 -8.78
N ASP A 115 6.05 0.98 -9.02
CA ASP A 115 6.49 2.27 -9.55
C ASP A 115 6.36 2.40 -11.08
N GLY A 116 5.94 1.34 -11.77
CA GLY A 116 5.79 1.31 -13.21
C GLY A 116 7.12 1.20 -13.95
N GLN A 117 8.22 1.12 -13.24
CA GLN A 117 9.46 0.67 -13.84
C GLN A 117 9.34 -0.84 -14.03
N THR A 118 9.17 -1.26 -15.28
CA THR A 118 9.44 -2.65 -15.63
C THR A 118 10.86 -2.92 -15.17
N ALA A 119 11.01 -3.97 -14.35
CA ALA A 119 12.33 -4.51 -14.04
C ALA A 119 12.90 -5.21 -15.29
N ASP A 120 12.84 -4.52 -16.41
CA ASP A 120 13.68 -4.80 -17.55
C ASP A 120 15.02 -4.09 -17.26
N GLY A 121 15.85 -4.78 -16.51
CA GLY A 121 17.25 -4.42 -16.31
C GLY A 121 18.08 -4.66 -17.58
N THR A 122 17.51 -4.55 -18.75
CA THR A 122 18.23 -4.22 -19.93
C THR A 122 18.50 -2.72 -19.88
N VAL A 123 19.61 -2.38 -19.27
CA VAL A 123 20.34 -1.21 -19.65
C VAL A 123 20.51 -1.37 -21.15
N ASP A 124 19.71 -0.65 -21.93
CA ASP A 124 20.11 -0.29 -23.28
C ASP A 124 21.37 0.55 -23.11
N GLN A 125 22.48 -0.14 -22.90
CA GLN A 125 23.77 0.40 -23.25
C GLN A 125 23.67 0.57 -24.76
N PRO A 126 23.71 1.80 -25.27
CA PRO A 126 23.82 1.99 -26.70
C PRO A 126 25.02 1.15 -27.12
N ALA A 127 24.78 0.19 -27.98
CA ALA A 127 25.82 -0.58 -28.60
C ALA A 127 26.77 0.44 -29.22
N ASP A 128 27.87 0.64 -28.53
CA ASP A 128 29.02 1.30 -29.08
C ASP A 128 29.33 0.53 -30.34
N GLY A 129 29.21 1.21 -31.48
CA GLY A 129 29.42 0.65 -32.77
C GLY A 129 30.82 0.04 -32.80
N THR A 130 30.87 -1.27 -32.71
CA THR A 130 32.02 -2.00 -33.15
C THR A 130 32.21 -1.69 -34.62
N ASP A 131 33.01 -0.67 -34.82
CA ASP A 131 33.66 -0.42 -36.10
C ASP A 131 34.37 -1.70 -36.51
N SER A 132 33.76 -2.39 -37.47
CA SER A 132 34.41 -3.49 -38.14
C SER A 132 35.51 -2.89 -38.96
N GLN A 133 36.68 -2.88 -38.40
CA GLN A 133 37.91 -2.65 -39.11
C GLN A 133 38.08 -3.76 -40.16
N THR A 134 37.56 -3.53 -41.35
CA THR A 134 37.97 -4.27 -42.50
C THR A 134 39.39 -3.82 -42.84
N THR A 135 40.31 -4.71 -42.60
CA THR A 135 41.67 -4.65 -43.12
C THR A 135 41.60 -4.82 -44.62
N ASP A 136 41.55 -3.73 -45.35
CA ASP A 136 42.00 -3.71 -46.74
C ASP A 136 43.34 -2.98 -46.77
N GLN A 137 44.37 -3.77 -46.82
CA GLN A 137 45.70 -3.36 -47.17
C GLN A 137 45.84 -3.38 -48.68
N PRO A 138 46.08 -2.27 -49.32
CA PRO A 138 46.79 -2.27 -50.59
C PRO A 138 48.28 -1.98 -50.33
N ALA A 139 49.05 -2.86 -50.86
CA ALA A 139 50.51 -2.75 -50.96
C ALA A 139 50.94 -1.65 -51.93
N ASP A 140 52.09 -1.09 -51.56
CA ASP A 140 53.08 -0.56 -52.49
C ASP A 140 52.93 0.86 -53.02
N GLY A 141 53.98 1.64 -52.78
CA GLY A 141 54.18 2.94 -53.38
C GLY A 141 55.20 3.78 -52.62
N THR A 142 56.46 3.49 -52.91
CA THR A 142 57.70 4.26 -52.61
C THR A 142 57.59 5.78 -52.80
N ASP A 143 58.44 6.46 -52.00
CA ASP A 143 59.13 7.76 -52.21
C ASP A 143 58.47 9.04 -51.69
N GLY A 144 59.34 9.76 -50.95
CA GLY A 144 59.18 11.18 -50.76
C GLY A 144 59.55 11.72 -49.40
N GLN A 145 60.85 11.70 -49.09
CA GLN A 145 61.48 12.43 -48.01
C GLN A 145 61.35 13.94 -48.29
N THR A 146 60.78 14.69 -47.37
CA THR A 146 61.17 16.09 -47.17
C THR A 146 60.96 16.47 -45.70
N THR A 147 62.06 16.79 -45.12
CA THR A 147 62.27 17.54 -43.90
C THR A 147 61.68 18.92 -44.04
N ASP A 148 60.86 19.35 -43.08
CA ASP A 148 60.87 20.75 -42.65
C ASP A 148 60.20 20.87 -41.27
N GLN A 149 60.99 21.19 -40.30
CA GLN A 149 60.63 21.74 -39.02
C GLN A 149 60.76 23.27 -39.13
N PRO A 150 59.87 24.05 -38.60
CA PRO A 150 60.25 25.04 -37.60
C PRO A 150 59.26 25.07 -36.40
N ALA A 151 59.77 24.97 -35.29
CA ALA A 151 60.08 25.92 -34.22
C ALA A 151 58.96 26.92 -33.84
N ASP A 152 58.64 26.79 -32.52
CA ASP A 152 58.46 27.90 -31.61
C ASP A 152 57.15 28.71 -31.61
N GLY A 153 56.58 28.83 -30.44
CA GLY A 153 55.42 29.65 -30.16
C GLY A 153 54.94 29.46 -28.71
N THR A 154 55.73 29.99 -27.82
CA THR A 154 55.43 30.32 -26.42
C THR A 154 54.11 31.08 -26.23
N ASP A 155 53.58 30.88 -24.99
CA ASP A 155 52.80 31.81 -24.19
C ASP A 155 51.28 31.76 -24.19
N GLY A 156 50.78 31.71 -22.94
CA GLY A 156 49.41 32.04 -22.65
C GLY A 156 48.84 31.43 -21.37
N GLN A 157 49.56 31.61 -20.27
CA GLN A 157 49.02 31.36 -18.94
C GLN A 157 48.12 32.56 -18.57
N THR A 158 46.83 32.35 -18.46
CA THR A 158 45.95 33.26 -17.74
C THR A 158 45.21 32.52 -16.65
N THR A 159 45.65 32.79 -15.48
CA THR A 159 44.96 32.54 -14.21
C THR A 159 43.87 33.61 -14.08
N ASP A 160 42.61 33.20 -14.06
CA ASP A 160 41.54 34.04 -13.53
C ASP A 160 40.87 33.30 -12.37
N GLN A 161 41.20 33.81 -11.20
CA GLN A 161 40.56 33.59 -9.94
C GLN A 161 39.57 34.72 -9.75
N PRO A 162 38.30 34.50 -9.52
CA PRO A 162 37.45 35.53 -8.95
C PRO A 162 37.44 35.43 -7.43
N ALA A 163 37.63 36.59 -6.88
CA ALA A 163 37.69 36.93 -5.47
C ALA A 163 36.35 36.71 -4.75
N ASP A 164 36.51 36.25 -3.55
CA ASP A 164 35.89 36.56 -2.27
C ASP A 164 34.98 37.81 -2.25
N GLY A 165 33.81 37.63 -1.78
CA GLY A 165 32.82 38.65 -1.46
C GLY A 165 32.18 38.34 -0.10
N THR A 166 32.88 38.71 0.94
CA THR A 166 32.41 38.89 2.30
C THR A 166 31.36 40.01 2.39
N ASP A 167 30.51 39.84 3.41
CA ASP A 167 29.85 40.84 4.22
C ASP A 167 28.35 41.09 4.03
N GLY A 168 27.68 40.97 5.17
CA GLY A 168 26.32 41.43 5.36
C GLY A 168 25.69 40.99 6.67
N GLN A 169 26.38 41.17 7.76
CA GLN A 169 25.80 41.12 9.11
C GLN A 169 25.07 42.46 9.38
N THR A 170 23.77 42.39 9.61
CA THR A 170 23.05 43.45 10.31
C THR A 170 22.18 42.84 11.40
N THR A 171 22.62 43.08 12.61
CA THR A 171 21.87 43.13 13.86
C THR A 171 20.95 44.34 13.82
N ASP A 172 19.67 44.19 14.24
CA ASP A 172 18.93 45.20 15.01
C ASP A 172 17.68 44.58 15.63
N GLN A 173 17.61 44.66 16.92
CA GLN A 173 16.74 45.02 18.03
C GLN A 173 15.39 44.30 18.11
#